data_ef623478a90a510690f2123126153683
#
_entry.id   ef623478a90a510690f2123126153683
#
_cell.length_a   1.000
_cell.length_b   1.000
_cell.length_c   1.000
_cell.angle_alpha   90.00
_cell.angle_beta   90.00
_cell.angle_gamma   90.00
#
_symmetry.space_group_name_H-M   'P 1'
#
loop_
_entity.id
_entity.type
_entity.pdbx_description
1 polymer ?
#
loop_
_entity_poly.entity_id
_entity_poly.type
_entity_poly.pdbx_seq_one_letter_code
_entity_poly.pdbx_strand_id
1 'polypeptide(L)'
;MSQKANSDPVVLATAGYDHTIRFWQAHTGICYRTVQHPDSQVNALEITPDKQMIAAAGYQHIRMYDLNSDNPNPVVNYDGIQKNVTSVGFHEEGKWMYTGGEDNTVRIWDLRTRSLQCQRIFQANAPVNCVCLHPNQGEIFVGDQSGRIHIWDLKKDSSESLTPQKDASIQSISIDPMGTMMAAINNKGVCYIWTLSGGRGTDPVKIHLKKTFEAHSKYGIKCLFSPDSTNFLALVHTKPSPQIDGGTNICFPLLFNSMMLLATTSADQTCKIWRTADHTLMTELKENTQRWVWDCAFSGDSQYIITASSDNMARLWSVESGDVKKEYSGHQKAVVCLAFRDEFVQ
;
A
#
# COMPACT_ATOMS: atom_id res chain seq x y z
N MET A 1 -27.13 23.55 -19.34
CA MET A 1 -25.99 23.92 -18.49
C MET A 1 -25.83 22.80 -17.48
N SER A 2 -24.97 21.82 -17.78
CA SER A 2 -24.67 20.72 -16.86
C SER A 2 -23.76 21.27 -15.77
N GLN A 3 -24.23 21.23 -14.53
CA GLN A 3 -23.37 21.42 -13.37
C GLN A 3 -22.25 20.37 -13.47
N LYS A 4 -21.00 20.83 -13.68
CA LYS A 4 -19.82 20.02 -13.38
C LYS A 4 -19.98 19.60 -11.90
N ALA A 5 -20.25 18.33 -11.68
CA ALA A 5 -20.10 17.74 -10.37
C ALA A 5 -18.70 18.11 -9.89
N ASN A 6 -18.60 18.73 -8.72
CA ASN A 6 -17.34 18.89 -8.01
C ASN A 6 -16.71 17.49 -7.96
N SER A 7 -15.60 17.30 -8.65
CA SER A 7 -14.85 16.04 -8.59
C SER A 7 -14.47 15.83 -7.12
N ASP A 8 -15.01 14.77 -6.52
CA ASP A 8 -14.61 14.36 -5.18
C ASP A 8 -13.09 14.16 -5.21
N PRO A 9 -12.30 14.89 -4.40
CA PRO A 9 -10.84 14.79 -4.43
C PRO A 9 -10.34 13.40 -4.02
N VAL A 10 -11.23 12.60 -3.46
CA VAL A 10 -10.95 11.25 -2.97
C VAL A 10 -11.20 10.23 -4.07
N VAL A 11 -10.15 9.48 -4.42
CA VAL A 11 -10.25 8.37 -5.38
C VAL A 11 -10.17 7.05 -4.63
N LEU A 12 -11.25 6.26 -4.72
CA LEU A 12 -11.30 4.88 -4.23
C LEU A 12 -11.66 3.95 -5.37
N ALA A 13 -10.78 3.01 -5.67
CA ALA A 13 -11.02 1.95 -6.64
C ALA A 13 -10.77 0.58 -6.00
N THR A 14 -11.57 -0.41 -6.37
CA THR A 14 -11.43 -1.80 -5.96
C THR A 14 -11.52 -2.71 -7.17
N ALA A 15 -10.80 -3.82 -7.16
CA ALA A 15 -10.87 -4.81 -8.24
C ALA A 15 -10.58 -6.23 -7.73
N GLY A 16 -10.85 -7.22 -8.56
CA GLY A 16 -10.62 -8.61 -8.18
C GLY A 16 -10.96 -9.64 -9.26
N TYR A 17 -11.41 -10.79 -8.80
CA TYR A 17 -11.63 -11.97 -9.63
C TYR A 17 -12.89 -11.92 -10.51
N ASP A 18 -13.71 -10.88 -10.38
CA ASP A 18 -14.85 -10.65 -11.28
C ASP A 18 -14.47 -9.86 -12.55
N HIS A 19 -13.20 -9.60 -12.74
CA HIS A 19 -12.65 -8.87 -13.89
C HIS A 19 -13.19 -7.44 -14.02
N THR A 20 -13.58 -6.82 -12.90
CA THR A 20 -14.06 -5.44 -12.89
C THR A 20 -13.19 -4.55 -12.02
N ILE A 21 -13.06 -3.29 -12.41
CA ILE A 21 -12.56 -2.21 -11.58
C ILE A 21 -13.76 -1.34 -11.24
N ARG A 22 -14.03 -1.14 -9.95
CA ARG A 22 -15.14 -0.33 -9.47
C ARG A 22 -14.63 0.91 -8.76
N PHE A 23 -15.24 2.04 -9.08
CA PHE A 23 -14.93 3.34 -8.49
C PHE A 23 -16.06 3.77 -7.57
N TRP A 24 -15.70 4.23 -6.39
CA TRP A 24 -16.63 4.48 -5.31
C TRP A 24 -16.55 5.91 -4.79
N GLN A 25 -17.69 6.48 -4.46
CA GLN A 25 -17.72 7.64 -3.59
C GLN A 25 -17.43 7.15 -2.16
N ALA A 26 -16.26 7.49 -1.63
CA ALA A 26 -15.76 6.93 -0.37
C ALA A 26 -16.71 7.17 0.81
N HIS A 27 -17.34 8.36 0.89
CA HIS A 27 -18.23 8.76 1.98
C HIS A 27 -19.65 8.16 1.89
N THR A 28 -20.18 7.90 0.67
CA THR A 28 -21.52 7.35 0.47
C THR A 28 -21.53 5.83 0.32
N GLY A 29 -20.46 5.24 -0.19
CA GLY A 29 -20.40 3.84 -0.58
C GLY A 29 -21.03 3.55 -1.94
N ILE A 30 -21.43 4.57 -2.71
CA ILE A 30 -22.06 4.41 -4.01
C ILE A 30 -20.98 4.13 -5.06
N CYS A 31 -21.16 3.05 -5.83
CA CYS A 31 -20.36 2.79 -7.02
C CYS A 31 -20.85 3.69 -8.17
N TYR A 32 -20.01 4.63 -8.58
CA TYR A 32 -20.38 5.56 -9.64
C TYR A 32 -19.85 5.15 -11.03
N ARG A 33 -18.84 4.27 -11.07
CA ARG A 33 -18.27 3.78 -12.33
C ARG A 33 -17.82 2.34 -12.18
N THR A 34 -18.05 1.52 -13.20
CA THR A 34 -17.53 0.16 -13.32
C THR A 34 -16.86 0.00 -14.69
N VAL A 35 -15.62 -0.46 -14.68
CA VAL A 35 -14.84 -0.73 -15.89
C VAL A 35 -14.55 -2.23 -15.97
N GLN A 36 -14.80 -2.81 -17.13
CA GLN A 36 -14.41 -4.20 -17.40
C GLN A 36 -12.89 -4.24 -17.68
N HIS A 37 -12.22 -5.19 -17.03
CA HIS A 37 -10.82 -5.52 -17.31
C HIS A 37 -10.80 -6.86 -18.04
N PRO A 38 -10.91 -6.86 -19.37
CA PRO A 38 -11.06 -8.10 -20.14
C PRO A 38 -9.79 -8.96 -20.04
N ASP A 39 -9.95 -10.23 -20.29
CA ASP A 39 -8.91 -11.26 -20.46
C ASP A 39 -8.23 -11.73 -19.14
N SER A 40 -8.35 -11.02 -18.03
CA SER A 40 -7.80 -11.50 -16.75
C SER A 40 -8.47 -10.87 -15.53
N GLN A 41 -8.26 -11.49 -14.37
CA GLN A 41 -8.48 -10.82 -13.09
C GLN A 41 -7.49 -9.66 -12.92
N VAL A 42 -7.82 -8.74 -12.03
CA VAL A 42 -6.91 -7.69 -11.58
C VAL A 42 -6.22 -8.14 -10.30
N ASN A 43 -4.90 -8.18 -10.30
CA ASN A 43 -4.09 -8.63 -9.16
C ASN A 43 -3.56 -7.46 -8.32
N ALA A 44 -3.31 -6.31 -8.95
CA ALA A 44 -2.85 -5.10 -8.28
C ALA A 44 -3.41 -3.85 -8.95
N LEU A 45 -3.69 -2.84 -8.14
CA LEU A 45 -4.14 -1.52 -8.56
C LEU A 45 -3.21 -0.45 -7.97
N GLU A 46 -2.91 0.59 -8.74
CA GLU A 46 -2.20 1.76 -8.22
C GLU A 46 -2.63 3.03 -8.98
N ILE A 47 -2.84 4.12 -8.25
CA ILE A 47 -3.20 5.43 -8.82
C ILE A 47 -1.91 6.21 -9.09
N THR A 48 -1.81 6.84 -10.26
CA THR A 48 -0.67 7.71 -10.60
C THR A 48 -0.54 8.88 -9.62
N PRO A 49 0.68 9.38 -9.37
CA PRO A 49 0.91 10.49 -8.44
C PRO A 49 0.11 11.76 -8.76
N ASP A 50 -0.14 12.03 -10.04
CA ASP A 50 -0.94 13.16 -10.52
C ASP A 50 -2.46 12.91 -10.47
N LYS A 51 -2.90 11.75 -9.99
CA LYS A 51 -4.33 11.32 -9.94
C LYS A 51 -5.05 11.35 -11.28
N GLN A 52 -4.33 11.29 -12.41
CA GLN A 52 -4.96 11.29 -13.73
C GLN A 52 -5.32 9.89 -14.20
N MET A 53 -4.56 8.89 -13.78
CA MET A 53 -4.72 7.52 -14.25
C MET A 53 -4.65 6.50 -13.13
N ILE A 54 -5.17 5.31 -13.40
CA ILE A 54 -5.02 4.12 -12.56
C ILE A 54 -4.43 2.98 -13.39
N ALA A 55 -3.41 2.34 -12.85
CA ALA A 55 -2.82 1.12 -13.42
C ALA A 55 -3.50 -0.10 -12.83
N ALA A 56 -3.91 -1.03 -13.68
CA ALA A 56 -4.47 -2.32 -13.33
C ALA A 56 -3.57 -3.42 -13.90
N ALA A 57 -2.97 -4.18 -13.01
CA ALA A 57 -2.08 -5.28 -13.32
C ALA A 57 -2.84 -6.61 -13.34
N GLY A 58 -2.69 -7.36 -14.42
CA GLY A 58 -3.37 -8.62 -14.64
C GLY A 58 -2.44 -9.74 -15.11
N TYR A 59 -2.99 -10.68 -15.88
CA TYR A 59 -2.23 -11.75 -16.49
C TYR A 59 -1.60 -11.26 -17.80
N GLN A 60 -0.28 -11.21 -17.85
CA GLN A 60 0.53 -10.82 -19.01
C GLN A 60 0.43 -9.38 -19.48
N HIS A 61 -0.29 -8.50 -18.77
CA HIS A 61 -0.42 -7.11 -19.15
C HIS A 61 -0.62 -6.16 -17.96
N ILE A 62 -0.37 -4.88 -18.20
CA ILE A 62 -0.78 -3.78 -17.34
C ILE A 62 -1.57 -2.82 -18.21
N ARG A 63 -2.74 -2.41 -17.74
CA ARG A 63 -3.63 -1.48 -18.44
C ARG A 63 -3.81 -0.22 -17.61
N MET A 64 -3.69 0.92 -18.27
CA MET A 64 -3.92 2.21 -17.62
C MET A 64 -5.25 2.80 -18.08
N TYR A 65 -6.05 3.22 -17.12
CA TYR A 65 -7.35 3.82 -17.34
C TYR A 65 -7.35 5.27 -16.89
N ASP A 66 -8.01 6.14 -17.65
CA ASP A 66 -8.19 7.55 -17.31
C ASP A 66 -9.23 7.69 -16.18
N LEU A 67 -8.87 8.41 -15.12
CA LEU A 67 -9.76 8.65 -13.98
C LEU A 67 -10.77 9.76 -14.25
N ASN A 68 -10.47 10.68 -15.17
CA ASN A 68 -11.28 11.85 -15.48
C ASN A 68 -12.23 11.64 -16.69
N SER A 69 -12.20 10.48 -17.30
CA SER A 69 -13.00 10.13 -18.47
C SER A 69 -13.93 8.96 -18.17
N ASP A 70 -15.14 8.99 -18.72
CA ASP A 70 -16.07 7.87 -18.66
C ASP A 70 -15.74 6.75 -19.67
N ASN A 71 -14.64 6.89 -20.42
CA ASN A 71 -14.21 5.87 -21.38
C ASN A 71 -13.89 4.56 -20.65
N PRO A 72 -14.57 3.46 -20.97
CA PRO A 72 -14.32 2.16 -20.34
C PRO A 72 -13.05 1.46 -20.85
N ASN A 73 -12.46 1.93 -21.95
CA ASN A 73 -11.29 1.31 -22.55
C ASN A 73 -10.00 1.85 -21.90
N PRO A 74 -8.96 1.00 -21.79
CA PRO A 74 -7.66 1.46 -21.34
C PRO A 74 -7.06 2.46 -22.34
N VAL A 75 -6.39 3.48 -21.82
CA VAL A 75 -5.68 4.49 -22.63
C VAL A 75 -4.33 3.96 -23.07
N VAL A 76 -3.67 3.15 -22.20
CA VAL A 76 -2.35 2.57 -22.46
C VAL A 76 -2.36 1.11 -22.04
N ASN A 77 -1.70 0.26 -22.86
CA ASN A 77 -1.47 -1.15 -22.57
C ASN A 77 0.03 -1.44 -22.61
N TYR A 78 0.54 -2.05 -21.55
CA TYR A 78 1.90 -2.56 -21.47
C TYR A 78 1.85 -4.09 -21.56
N ASP A 79 2.44 -4.62 -22.64
CA ASP A 79 2.45 -6.04 -22.97
C ASP A 79 3.89 -6.60 -22.88
N GLY A 80 4.07 -7.86 -23.25
CA GLY A 80 5.40 -8.52 -23.24
C GLY A 80 5.80 -9.09 -21.89
N ILE A 81 4.84 -9.23 -20.98
CA ILE A 81 4.98 -9.92 -19.71
C ILE A 81 4.51 -11.36 -19.87
N GLN A 82 5.17 -12.33 -19.22
CA GLN A 82 4.90 -13.75 -19.50
C GLN A 82 3.87 -14.39 -18.57
N LYS A 83 3.68 -13.83 -17.34
CA LYS A 83 2.80 -14.39 -16.31
C LYS A 83 2.03 -13.29 -15.59
N ASN A 84 1.43 -13.62 -14.45
CA ASN A 84 0.74 -12.64 -13.62
C ASN A 84 1.68 -11.52 -13.17
N VAL A 85 1.22 -10.30 -13.29
CA VAL A 85 1.81 -9.14 -12.62
C VAL A 85 1.20 -9.07 -11.21
N THR A 86 2.04 -9.10 -10.20
CA THR A 86 1.66 -9.20 -8.78
C THR A 86 1.73 -7.86 -8.06
N SER A 87 2.51 -6.93 -8.60
CA SER A 87 2.75 -5.63 -7.96
C SER A 87 2.98 -4.56 -9.03
N VAL A 88 2.45 -3.38 -8.79
CA VAL A 88 2.66 -2.17 -9.60
C VAL A 88 2.85 -0.97 -8.67
N GLY A 89 3.69 -0.04 -9.07
CA GLY A 89 3.88 1.21 -8.35
C GLY A 89 4.55 2.27 -9.21
N PHE A 90 4.56 3.49 -8.73
CA PHE A 90 5.06 4.65 -9.47
C PHE A 90 6.21 5.36 -8.73
N HIS A 91 7.10 5.97 -9.51
CA HIS A 91 8.00 6.99 -9.04
C HIS A 91 7.19 8.19 -8.52
N GLU A 92 7.67 8.86 -7.47
CA GLU A 92 6.98 9.97 -6.81
C GLU A 92 6.49 11.07 -7.77
N GLU A 93 7.32 11.45 -8.75
CA GLU A 93 6.96 12.43 -9.77
C GLU A 93 6.26 11.81 -11.00
N GLY A 94 5.86 10.54 -10.97
CA GLY A 94 5.21 9.88 -12.10
C GLY A 94 6.08 9.67 -13.34
N LYS A 95 7.41 9.78 -13.23
CA LYS A 95 8.33 9.66 -14.38
C LYS A 95 8.40 8.25 -14.94
N TRP A 96 8.26 7.25 -14.09
CA TRP A 96 8.32 5.84 -14.45
C TRP A 96 7.47 4.99 -13.49
N MET A 97 7.12 3.83 -13.98
CA MET A 97 6.38 2.80 -13.26
C MET A 97 7.29 1.60 -13.05
N TYR A 98 7.13 0.89 -11.95
CA TYR A 98 7.76 -0.39 -11.71
C TYR A 98 6.72 -1.48 -11.50
N THR A 99 7.04 -2.70 -11.89
CA THR A 99 6.15 -3.84 -11.79
C THR A 99 6.92 -5.09 -11.42
N GLY A 100 6.31 -5.96 -10.62
CA GLY A 100 6.83 -7.27 -10.28
C GLY A 100 5.88 -8.37 -10.71
N GLY A 101 6.39 -9.54 -11.05
CA GLY A 101 5.56 -10.61 -11.54
C GLY A 101 6.06 -12.03 -11.26
N GLU A 102 5.16 -12.98 -11.48
CA GLU A 102 5.45 -14.42 -11.35
C GLU A 102 6.43 -14.96 -12.39
N ASP A 103 6.79 -14.16 -13.40
CA ASP A 103 7.84 -14.46 -14.36
C ASP A 103 9.26 -14.20 -13.83
N ASN A 104 9.38 -14.00 -12.53
CA ASN A 104 10.62 -13.77 -11.79
C ASN A 104 11.27 -12.42 -12.12
N THR A 105 10.54 -11.47 -12.68
CA THR A 105 11.12 -10.19 -13.08
C THR A 105 10.51 -9.02 -12.35
N VAL A 106 11.34 -7.99 -12.14
CA VAL A 106 10.90 -6.61 -11.87
C VAL A 106 11.25 -5.77 -13.08
N ARG A 107 10.30 -5.00 -13.57
CA ARG A 107 10.46 -4.17 -14.76
C ARG A 107 10.25 -2.70 -14.45
N ILE A 108 11.02 -1.84 -15.12
CA ILE A 108 10.85 -0.39 -15.09
C ILE A 108 10.39 0.09 -16.47
N TRP A 109 9.35 0.91 -16.48
CA TRP A 109 8.68 1.45 -17.66
C TRP A 109 8.75 2.98 -17.61
N ASP A 110 9.30 3.62 -18.64
CA ASP A 110 9.36 5.08 -18.72
C ASP A 110 8.01 5.65 -19.21
N LEU A 111 7.37 6.47 -18.40
CA LEU A 111 6.07 7.05 -18.70
C LEU A 111 6.15 8.37 -19.46
N ARG A 112 7.34 8.96 -19.59
CA ARG A 112 7.59 10.25 -20.29
C ARG A 112 7.68 10.06 -21.80
N THR A 113 7.96 8.84 -22.24
CA THR A 113 8.11 8.52 -23.66
C THR A 113 6.85 7.80 -24.16
N ARG A 114 6.63 7.84 -25.47
CA ARG A 114 5.59 7.04 -26.13
C ARG A 114 5.99 5.56 -26.30
N SER A 115 7.17 5.19 -25.86
CA SER A 115 7.63 3.80 -25.91
C SER A 115 6.94 2.99 -24.81
N LEU A 116 6.25 1.95 -25.20
CA LEU A 116 5.62 0.98 -24.29
C LEU A 116 6.56 -0.18 -23.94
N GLN A 117 7.85 -0.04 -24.27
CA GLN A 117 8.84 -1.07 -24.00
C GLN A 117 9.44 -0.90 -22.60
N CYS A 118 9.72 -2.03 -21.96
CA CYS A 118 10.43 -2.05 -20.71
C CYS A 118 11.85 -1.48 -20.88
N GLN A 119 12.25 -0.59 -19.99
CA GLN A 119 13.55 0.09 -20.03
C GLN A 119 14.63 -0.71 -19.27
N ARG A 120 14.24 -1.34 -18.16
CA ARG A 120 15.15 -2.09 -17.30
C ARG A 120 14.46 -3.30 -16.71
N ILE A 121 15.20 -4.38 -16.56
CA ILE A 121 14.71 -5.64 -15.99
C ILE A 121 15.69 -6.11 -14.91
N PHE A 122 15.15 -6.34 -13.71
CA PHE A 122 15.81 -7.10 -12.66
C PHE A 122 15.31 -8.55 -12.70
N GLN A 123 16.22 -9.51 -12.70
CA GLN A 123 15.90 -10.92 -12.70
C GLN A 123 16.06 -11.49 -11.29
N ALA A 124 14.95 -11.87 -10.66
CA ALA A 124 14.95 -12.63 -9.43
C ALA A 124 15.09 -14.14 -9.69
N ASN A 125 15.48 -14.90 -8.66
CA ASN A 125 15.63 -16.35 -8.76
C ASN A 125 14.32 -17.13 -8.58
N ALA A 126 13.26 -16.46 -8.12
CA ALA A 126 11.93 -17.01 -7.86
C ALA A 126 10.85 -16.01 -8.23
N PRO A 127 9.58 -16.44 -8.36
CA PRO A 127 8.46 -15.54 -8.62
C PRO A 127 8.40 -14.40 -7.62
N VAL A 128 8.20 -13.17 -8.13
CA VAL A 128 8.09 -11.96 -7.32
C VAL A 128 6.66 -11.81 -6.82
N ASN A 129 6.47 -11.65 -5.51
CA ASN A 129 5.18 -11.41 -4.90
C ASN A 129 4.90 -9.92 -4.67
N CYS A 130 5.92 -9.16 -4.32
CA CYS A 130 5.78 -7.75 -4.01
C CYS A 130 7.01 -6.94 -4.39
N VAL A 131 6.79 -5.67 -4.70
CA VAL A 131 7.83 -4.69 -5.00
C VAL A 131 7.51 -3.40 -4.26
N CYS A 132 8.50 -2.79 -3.65
CA CYS A 132 8.38 -1.53 -2.93
C CYS A 132 9.55 -0.62 -3.28
N LEU A 133 9.25 0.61 -3.71
CA LEU A 133 10.26 1.64 -3.97
C LEU A 133 10.61 2.35 -2.66
N HIS A 134 11.91 2.53 -2.40
CA HIS A 134 12.36 3.32 -1.27
C HIS A 134 12.02 4.81 -1.50
N PRO A 135 11.64 5.59 -0.46
CA PRO A 135 11.33 7.02 -0.61
C PRO A 135 12.45 7.88 -1.21
N ASN A 136 13.71 7.43 -1.15
CA ASN A 136 14.83 8.11 -1.83
C ASN A 136 14.83 7.93 -3.37
N GLN A 137 13.90 7.17 -3.93
CA GLN A 137 13.72 6.86 -5.36
C GLN A 137 14.94 6.17 -6.01
N GLY A 138 15.85 5.63 -5.22
CA GLY A 138 17.11 5.04 -5.69
C GLY A 138 17.22 3.53 -5.54
N GLU A 139 16.45 2.91 -4.65
CA GLU A 139 16.46 1.47 -4.42
C GLU A 139 15.06 0.88 -4.49
N ILE A 140 14.96 -0.31 -5.07
CA ILE A 140 13.75 -1.12 -5.13
C ILE A 140 13.94 -2.37 -4.28
N PHE A 141 12.99 -2.62 -3.37
CA PHE A 141 12.92 -3.82 -2.54
C PHE A 141 11.96 -4.81 -3.16
N VAL A 142 12.40 -6.05 -3.31
CA VAL A 142 11.68 -7.11 -4.03
C VAL A 142 11.54 -8.33 -3.14
N GLY A 143 10.31 -8.69 -2.81
CA GLY A 143 10.02 -9.92 -2.06
C GLY A 143 9.62 -11.06 -2.99
N ASP A 144 10.26 -12.22 -2.84
CA ASP A 144 10.02 -13.36 -3.70
C ASP A 144 9.44 -14.59 -2.96
N GLN A 145 9.02 -15.58 -3.73
CA GLN A 145 8.45 -16.82 -3.21
C GLN A 145 9.48 -17.71 -2.51
N SER A 146 10.78 -17.50 -2.70
CA SER A 146 11.82 -18.26 -1.99
C SER A 146 12.09 -17.73 -0.57
N GLY A 147 11.46 -16.60 -0.21
CA GLY A 147 11.64 -15.95 1.09
C GLY A 147 12.78 -14.94 1.12
N ARG A 148 13.29 -14.55 -0.04
CA ARG A 148 14.33 -13.52 -0.16
C ARG A 148 13.72 -12.16 -0.33
N ILE A 149 14.41 -11.18 0.23
CA ILE A 149 14.20 -9.75 -0.06
C ILE A 149 15.45 -9.29 -0.79
N HIS A 150 15.30 -8.91 -2.05
CA HIS A 150 16.35 -8.32 -2.86
C HIS A 150 16.29 -6.80 -2.76
N ILE A 151 17.44 -6.14 -2.71
CA ILE A 151 17.58 -4.70 -2.73
C ILE A 151 18.30 -4.33 -4.02
N TRP A 152 17.59 -3.79 -4.98
CA TRP A 152 18.11 -3.39 -6.27
C TRP A 152 18.45 -1.91 -6.26
N ASP A 153 19.76 -1.57 -6.29
CA ASP A 153 20.27 -0.21 -6.43
C ASP A 153 20.15 0.21 -7.91
N LEU A 154 19.25 1.17 -8.17
CA LEU A 154 18.98 1.65 -9.52
C LEU A 154 20.12 2.48 -10.12
N LYS A 155 21.00 3.05 -9.30
CA LYS A 155 22.14 3.87 -9.77
C LYS A 155 23.30 2.98 -10.17
N LYS A 156 23.64 1.99 -9.35
CA LYS A 156 24.78 1.09 -9.57
C LYS A 156 24.43 -0.13 -10.40
N ASP A 157 23.12 -0.41 -10.58
CA ASP A 157 22.60 -1.63 -11.19
C ASP A 157 23.10 -2.92 -10.50
N SER A 158 23.27 -2.83 -9.18
CA SER A 158 23.72 -3.92 -8.33
C SER A 158 22.59 -4.34 -7.39
N SER A 159 22.64 -5.57 -6.92
CA SER A 159 21.65 -6.06 -5.96
C SER A 159 22.30 -6.78 -4.79
N GLU A 160 21.74 -6.56 -3.62
CA GLU A 160 21.99 -7.33 -2.42
C GLU A 160 20.73 -8.12 -2.05
N SER A 161 20.86 -9.13 -1.19
CA SER A 161 19.68 -9.88 -0.74
C SER A 161 19.83 -10.31 0.71
N LEU A 162 18.69 -10.41 1.39
CA LEU A 162 18.59 -10.98 2.73
C LEU A 162 17.46 -12.02 2.76
N THR A 163 17.58 -13.00 3.65
CA THR A 163 16.57 -14.06 3.84
C THR A 163 16.18 -14.10 5.31
N PRO A 164 15.03 -13.49 5.68
CA PRO A 164 14.61 -13.43 7.08
C PRO A 164 14.33 -14.81 7.67
N GLN A 165 13.72 -15.69 6.89
CA GLN A 165 13.39 -17.06 7.29
C GLN A 165 13.45 -17.98 6.06
N LYS A 166 14.06 -19.13 6.22
CA LYS A 166 14.05 -20.17 5.18
C LYS A 166 12.65 -20.76 5.03
N ASP A 167 12.32 -21.15 3.81
CA ASP A 167 11.06 -21.83 3.45
C ASP A 167 9.79 -21.06 3.87
N ALA A 168 9.86 -19.74 3.80
CA ALA A 168 8.75 -18.86 4.08
C ALA A 168 8.75 -17.69 3.10
N SER A 169 7.85 -17.73 2.10
CA SER A 169 7.77 -16.73 1.04
C SER A 169 7.39 -15.34 1.57
N ILE A 170 8.06 -14.29 1.07
CA ILE A 170 7.70 -12.92 1.37
C ILE A 170 6.47 -12.54 0.55
N GLN A 171 5.43 -12.05 1.23
CA GLN A 171 4.17 -11.70 0.58
C GLN A 171 4.02 -10.21 0.33
N SER A 172 4.48 -9.39 1.26
CA SER A 172 4.42 -7.93 1.14
C SER A 172 5.61 -7.28 1.84
N ILE A 173 6.04 -6.17 1.29
CA ILE A 173 7.05 -5.27 1.86
C ILE A 173 6.45 -3.86 1.87
N SER A 174 6.68 -3.13 2.94
CA SER A 174 6.35 -1.71 3.05
C SER A 174 7.50 -0.96 3.70
N ILE A 175 7.75 0.26 3.21
CA ILE A 175 8.74 1.19 3.79
C ILE A 175 7.96 2.41 4.26
N ASP A 176 8.34 2.94 5.42
CA ASP A 176 7.72 4.15 5.95
C ASP A 176 8.03 5.38 5.09
N PRO A 177 7.20 6.44 5.13
CA PRO A 177 7.41 7.64 4.29
C PRO A 177 8.76 8.33 4.50
N MET A 178 9.35 8.18 5.68
CA MET A 178 10.66 8.76 6.00
C MET A 178 11.85 7.89 5.54
N GLY A 179 11.59 6.66 5.09
CA GLY A 179 12.62 5.71 4.70
C GLY A 179 13.48 5.22 5.86
N THR A 180 12.94 5.21 7.07
CA THR A 180 13.66 4.84 8.31
C THR A 180 13.36 3.43 8.78
N MET A 181 12.22 2.89 8.38
CA MET A 181 11.79 1.53 8.72
C MET A 181 11.26 0.79 7.49
N MET A 182 11.48 -0.53 7.50
CA MET A 182 10.89 -1.46 6.57
C MET A 182 10.16 -2.54 7.35
N ALA A 183 8.97 -2.90 6.89
CA ALA A 183 8.24 -4.07 7.35
C ALA A 183 8.10 -5.07 6.19
N ALA A 184 8.13 -6.36 6.52
CA ALA A 184 7.74 -7.43 5.60
C ALA A 184 6.93 -8.49 6.34
N ILE A 185 5.97 -9.08 5.62
CA ILE A 185 5.18 -10.19 6.13
C ILE A 185 5.35 -11.41 5.24
N ASN A 186 5.40 -12.60 5.86
CA ASN A 186 5.55 -13.85 5.15
C ASN A 186 4.26 -14.69 5.13
N ASN A 187 4.26 -15.76 4.35
CA ASN A 187 3.15 -16.70 4.23
C ASN A 187 2.84 -17.52 5.49
N LYS A 188 3.68 -17.43 6.53
CA LYS A 188 3.43 -18.06 7.84
C LYS A 188 2.82 -17.09 8.86
N GLY A 189 2.50 -15.85 8.46
CA GLY A 189 1.93 -14.84 9.33
C GLY A 189 2.95 -14.11 10.21
N VAL A 190 4.25 -14.31 9.96
CA VAL A 190 5.33 -13.66 10.71
C VAL A 190 5.64 -12.32 10.06
N CYS A 191 5.69 -11.28 10.88
CA CYS A 191 6.09 -9.94 10.49
C CYS A 191 7.49 -9.62 10.99
N TYR A 192 8.28 -9.01 10.12
CA TYR A 192 9.63 -8.55 10.39
C TYR A 192 9.68 -7.05 10.28
N ILE A 193 10.41 -6.39 11.16
CA ILE A 193 10.65 -4.94 11.12
C ILE A 193 12.15 -4.69 11.18
N TRP A 194 12.63 -3.89 10.24
CA TRP A 194 14.02 -3.41 10.18
C TRP A 194 14.06 -1.91 10.32
N THR A 195 15.16 -1.42 10.88
CA THR A 195 15.57 -0.02 10.75
C THR A 195 16.42 0.14 9.51
N LEU A 196 16.14 1.20 8.76
CA LEU A 196 16.89 1.61 7.58
C LEU A 196 17.73 2.83 7.92
N SER A 197 18.96 2.87 7.43
CA SER A 197 19.85 4.02 7.58
C SER A 197 20.76 4.16 6.35
N GLY A 198 21.22 5.37 6.07
CA GLY A 198 21.93 5.66 4.81
C GLY A 198 20.96 6.01 3.69
N GLY A 199 21.27 5.62 2.44
CA GLY A 199 20.44 5.89 1.27
C GLY A 199 20.42 7.37 0.84
N ARG A 200 21.31 8.19 1.38
CA ARG A 200 21.48 9.59 0.99
C ARG A 200 22.75 9.75 0.13
N GLY A 201 22.59 10.40 -1.01
CA GLY A 201 23.71 10.60 -1.95
C GLY A 201 24.20 9.30 -2.57
N THR A 202 25.43 8.89 -2.24
CA THR A 202 26.10 7.67 -2.74
C THR A 202 26.12 6.53 -1.74
N ASP A 203 25.66 6.77 -0.50
CA ASP A 203 25.69 5.76 0.53
C ASP A 203 24.54 4.74 0.32
N PRO A 204 24.82 3.42 0.37
CA PRO A 204 23.80 2.40 0.27
C PRO A 204 22.92 2.40 1.52
N VAL A 205 21.69 1.92 1.36
CA VAL A 205 20.79 1.68 2.51
C VAL A 205 21.33 0.53 3.34
N LYS A 206 21.55 0.77 4.64
CA LYS A 206 21.91 -0.25 5.62
C LYS A 206 20.67 -0.73 6.35
N ILE A 207 20.56 -2.03 6.51
CA ILE A 207 19.37 -2.71 7.03
C ILE A 207 19.71 -3.47 8.30
N HIS A 208 19.04 -3.14 9.40
CA HIS A 208 19.24 -3.80 10.69
C HIS A 208 17.91 -4.34 11.21
N LEU A 209 17.82 -5.66 11.44
CA LEU A 209 16.63 -6.29 11.99
C LEU A 209 16.36 -5.74 13.41
N LYS A 210 15.18 -5.15 13.60
CA LYS A 210 14.74 -4.56 14.87
C LYS A 210 13.84 -5.53 15.65
N LYS A 211 12.89 -6.16 14.96
CA LYS A 211 11.86 -7.00 15.59
C LYS A 211 11.36 -8.07 14.65
N THR A 212 10.99 -9.21 15.21
CA THR A 212 10.22 -10.27 14.57
C THR A 212 9.09 -10.67 15.51
N PHE A 213 7.88 -10.84 14.99
CA PHE A 213 6.73 -11.27 15.78
C PHE A 213 5.69 -11.99 14.91
N GLU A 214 4.91 -12.87 15.54
CA GLU A 214 3.77 -13.54 14.91
C GLU A 214 2.60 -12.58 14.85
N ALA A 215 2.37 -11.97 13.67
CA ALA A 215 1.27 -11.04 13.46
C ALA A 215 -0.06 -11.78 13.31
N HIS A 216 -0.05 -12.93 12.64
CA HIS A 216 -1.26 -13.68 12.31
C HIS A 216 -1.05 -15.19 12.51
N SER A 217 -2.13 -15.88 12.80
CA SER A 217 -2.15 -17.34 12.99
C SER A 217 -2.18 -18.13 11.68
N LYS A 218 -2.40 -17.43 10.54
CA LYS A 218 -2.46 -18.01 9.19
C LYS A 218 -1.62 -17.18 8.23
N TYR A 219 -1.77 -17.47 6.95
CA TYR A 219 -1.07 -16.83 5.83
C TYR A 219 -1.16 -15.31 5.93
N GLY A 220 -0.01 -14.62 6.09
CA GLY A 220 0.08 -13.17 6.01
C GLY A 220 0.06 -12.74 4.54
N ILE A 221 -0.64 -11.65 4.22
CA ILE A 221 -0.88 -11.24 2.83
C ILE A 221 -0.27 -9.88 2.54
N LYS A 222 -0.64 -8.86 3.32
CA LYS A 222 -0.16 -7.48 3.11
C LYS A 222 0.38 -6.90 4.41
N CYS A 223 1.38 -6.06 4.32
CA CYS A 223 1.78 -5.12 5.38
C CYS A 223 1.91 -3.72 4.77
N LEU A 224 1.54 -2.69 5.54
CA LEU A 224 1.53 -1.32 5.08
C LEU A 224 1.75 -0.36 6.24
N PHE A 225 2.74 0.53 6.14
CA PHE A 225 2.87 1.65 7.07
C PHE A 225 1.83 2.73 6.79
N SER A 226 1.39 3.41 7.85
CA SER A 226 0.54 4.59 7.70
C SER A 226 1.33 5.74 7.05
N PRO A 227 0.66 6.59 6.24
CA PRO A 227 1.31 7.70 5.54
C PRO A 227 1.68 8.84 6.49
N ASP A 228 0.97 9.00 7.61
CA ASP A 228 1.21 10.08 8.55
C ASP A 228 2.12 9.63 9.71
N SER A 229 3.25 10.31 9.85
CA SER A 229 4.16 10.16 10.98
C SER A 229 4.01 11.31 12.01
N THR A 230 3.15 12.32 11.79
CA THR A 230 3.26 13.59 12.48
C THR A 230 2.05 14.05 13.29
N ASN A 231 0.82 13.57 13.09
CA ASN A 231 -0.35 14.27 13.64
C ASN A 231 -1.40 13.40 14.34
N PHE A 232 -1.10 12.94 15.57
CA PHE A 232 -2.14 12.84 16.58
C PHE A 232 -2.00 14.03 17.54
N LEU A 233 -2.60 15.16 17.21
CA LEU A 233 -2.90 16.22 18.15
C LEU A 233 -3.99 15.71 19.11
N ALA A 234 -3.58 14.97 20.13
CA ALA A 234 -4.44 14.75 21.27
C ALA A 234 -4.66 16.12 21.95
N LEU A 235 -5.76 16.77 21.63
CA LEU A 235 -6.29 17.86 22.41
C LEU A 235 -6.66 17.33 23.81
N VAL A 236 -5.67 17.20 24.67
CA VAL A 236 -5.92 17.00 26.08
C VAL A 236 -6.49 18.35 26.58
N HIS A 237 -7.81 18.43 26.69
CA HIS A 237 -8.46 19.46 27.45
C HIS A 237 -8.07 19.29 28.93
N THR A 238 -6.96 19.90 29.32
CA THR A 238 -6.69 20.12 30.74
C THR A 238 -7.65 21.18 31.23
N LYS A 239 -8.58 20.78 32.09
CA LYS A 239 -9.35 21.75 32.89
C LYS A 239 -8.38 22.69 33.62
N PRO A 240 -8.59 24.00 33.59
CA PRO A 240 -7.73 24.91 34.33
C PRO A 240 -7.88 24.62 35.83
N SER A 241 -6.78 24.30 36.51
CA SER A 241 -6.69 24.31 37.95
C SER A 241 -6.59 25.79 38.44
N PRO A 242 -7.08 26.09 39.64
CA PRO A 242 -7.13 27.49 40.13
C PRO A 242 -5.72 28.06 40.37
N GLN A 243 -5.61 29.35 40.08
CA GLN A 243 -4.40 30.16 40.13
C GLN A 243 -3.68 30.09 41.49
N ILE A 244 -2.37 29.91 41.42
CA ILE A 244 -1.41 30.37 42.45
C ILE A 244 -0.30 31.14 41.73
N ASP A 245 0.03 32.30 42.29
CA ASP A 245 0.81 33.41 41.76
C ASP A 245 2.21 33.07 41.22
N GLY A 246 2.57 33.78 40.16
CA GLY A 246 3.93 34.28 39.91
C GLY A 246 4.95 33.25 39.40
N GLY A 247 4.80 32.75 38.21
CA GLY A 247 5.86 31.99 37.52
C GLY A 247 5.63 32.00 36.01
N THR A 248 6.64 32.42 35.27
CA THR A 248 6.67 32.32 33.81
C THR A 248 6.39 30.87 33.39
N ASN A 249 5.21 30.63 32.83
CA ASN A 249 4.84 29.35 32.23
C ASN A 249 5.69 29.13 30.97
N ILE A 250 6.80 28.42 31.13
CA ILE A 250 7.50 27.81 30.03
C ILE A 250 6.65 26.57 29.68
N CYS A 251 5.77 26.70 28.69
CA CYS A 251 5.19 25.55 28.02
C CYS A 251 6.35 24.83 27.32
N PHE A 252 6.83 23.74 27.95
CA PHE A 252 7.61 22.77 27.21
C PHE A 252 6.67 22.18 26.16
N PRO A 253 7.00 22.22 24.87
CA PRO A 253 6.28 21.43 23.90
C PRO A 253 6.45 19.96 24.34
N LEU A 254 5.36 19.34 24.77
CA LEU A 254 5.32 17.90 24.89
C LEU A 254 5.81 17.33 23.56
N LEU A 255 6.89 16.60 23.58
CA LEU A 255 7.40 15.83 22.47
C LEU A 255 6.23 14.99 21.94
N PHE A 256 5.64 15.46 20.84
CA PHE A 256 4.61 14.70 20.11
C PHE A 256 5.28 13.43 19.60
N ASN A 257 5.01 12.33 20.27
CA ASN A 257 5.35 11.00 19.77
C ASN A 257 4.45 10.76 18.54
N SER A 258 4.98 11.02 17.37
CA SER A 258 4.36 10.64 16.11
C SER A 258 4.11 9.12 16.14
N MET A 259 2.85 8.72 16.23
CA MET A 259 2.49 7.30 16.29
C MET A 259 2.31 6.77 14.88
N MET A 260 3.41 6.48 14.19
CA MET A 260 3.35 5.71 12.96
C MET A 260 2.77 4.32 13.24
N LEU A 261 1.85 3.90 12.39
CA LEU A 261 1.15 2.63 12.50
C LEU A 261 1.61 1.67 11.40
N LEU A 262 1.43 0.39 11.66
CA LEU A 262 1.62 -0.68 10.69
C LEU A 262 0.33 -1.49 10.62
N ALA A 263 -0.26 -1.60 9.43
CA ALA A 263 -1.35 -2.54 9.16
C ALA A 263 -0.80 -3.85 8.63
N THR A 264 -1.40 -4.96 9.03
CA THR A 264 -1.12 -6.29 8.47
C THR A 264 -2.43 -7.02 8.17
N THR A 265 -2.53 -7.69 7.03
CA THR A 265 -3.72 -8.44 6.61
C THR A 265 -3.42 -9.92 6.44
N SER A 266 -4.45 -10.77 6.56
CA SER A 266 -4.25 -12.22 6.59
C SER A 266 -5.45 -13.03 6.11
N ALA A 267 -5.14 -14.29 5.80
CA ALA A 267 -6.10 -15.37 5.60
C ALA A 267 -6.79 -15.82 6.90
N ASP A 268 -6.40 -15.30 8.07
CA ASP A 268 -7.10 -15.52 9.34
C ASP A 268 -8.35 -14.63 9.47
N GLN A 269 -8.69 -13.91 8.40
CA GLN A 269 -9.88 -13.05 8.28
C GLN A 269 -9.78 -11.75 9.07
N THR A 270 -8.57 -11.33 9.43
CA THR A 270 -8.34 -10.08 10.16
C THR A 270 -7.43 -9.12 9.41
N CYS A 271 -7.61 -7.83 9.67
CA CYS A 271 -6.59 -6.82 9.51
C CYS A 271 -6.21 -6.31 10.90
N LYS A 272 -4.94 -6.24 11.20
CA LYS A 272 -4.43 -5.83 12.51
C LYS A 272 -3.60 -4.58 12.39
N ILE A 273 -3.83 -3.65 13.31
CA ILE A 273 -3.12 -2.37 13.39
C ILE A 273 -2.16 -2.41 14.58
N TRP A 274 -0.90 -2.14 14.33
CA TRP A 274 0.20 -2.21 15.28
C TRP A 274 0.81 -0.83 15.50
N ARG A 275 1.18 -0.51 16.73
CA ARG A 275 2.02 0.65 17.02
C ARG A 275 3.47 0.31 16.66
N THR A 276 4.14 1.17 15.91
CA THR A 276 5.52 0.91 15.51
C THR A 276 6.55 1.22 16.59
N ALA A 277 6.16 1.99 17.62
CA ALA A 277 7.03 2.36 18.71
C ALA A 277 7.41 1.15 19.61
N ASP A 278 6.43 0.34 19.97
CA ASP A 278 6.56 -0.80 20.89
C ASP A 278 6.15 -2.14 20.27
N HIS A 279 5.61 -2.11 19.04
CA HIS A 279 5.10 -3.27 18.30
C HIS A 279 3.92 -3.97 18.99
N THR A 280 3.12 -3.23 19.76
CA THR A 280 1.90 -3.74 20.38
C THR A 280 0.72 -3.66 19.42
N LEU A 281 -0.19 -4.64 19.53
CA LEU A 281 -1.45 -4.62 18.81
C LEU A 281 -2.31 -3.47 19.37
N MET A 282 -2.73 -2.56 18.48
CA MET A 282 -3.62 -1.46 18.82
C MET A 282 -5.09 -1.85 18.58
N THR A 283 -5.40 -2.34 17.37
CA THR A 283 -6.77 -2.63 16.96
C THR A 283 -6.79 -3.86 16.07
N GLU A 284 -7.76 -4.75 16.26
CA GLU A 284 -8.05 -5.86 15.36
C GLU A 284 -9.35 -5.58 14.61
N LEU A 285 -9.27 -5.51 13.28
CA LEU A 285 -10.39 -5.23 12.39
C LEU A 285 -10.95 -6.56 11.88
N LYS A 286 -12.15 -6.91 12.33
CA LYS A 286 -12.79 -8.18 12.03
C LYS A 286 -14.30 -8.03 11.99
N GLU A 287 -14.90 -8.60 10.96
CA GLU A 287 -16.36 -8.75 10.82
C GLU A 287 -16.77 -10.21 10.62
N ASN A 288 -17.98 -10.56 10.99
CA ASN A 288 -18.46 -11.96 10.95
C ASN A 288 -18.49 -12.52 9.53
N THR A 289 -18.78 -11.70 8.55
CA THR A 289 -18.85 -12.08 7.13
C THR A 289 -17.48 -12.03 6.45
N GLN A 290 -16.51 -11.34 7.06
CA GLN A 290 -15.19 -11.14 6.49
C GLN A 290 -14.46 -12.47 6.26
N ARG A 291 -13.80 -12.57 5.12
CA ARG A 291 -12.98 -13.71 4.72
C ARG A 291 -11.51 -13.27 4.66
N TRP A 292 -10.70 -13.90 3.84
CA TRP A 292 -9.31 -13.49 3.63
C TRP A 292 -9.25 -12.01 3.29
N VAL A 293 -8.42 -11.28 3.99
CA VAL A 293 -8.17 -9.85 3.73
C VAL A 293 -6.94 -9.74 2.85
N TRP A 294 -7.17 -9.36 1.58
CA TRP A 294 -6.14 -9.39 0.54
C TRP A 294 -5.32 -8.12 0.48
N ASP A 295 -5.94 -6.97 0.70
CA ASP A 295 -5.29 -5.69 0.54
C ASP A 295 -5.81 -4.68 1.55
N CYS A 296 -5.05 -3.62 1.80
CA CYS A 296 -5.45 -2.49 2.63
C CYS A 296 -4.76 -1.20 2.19
N ALA A 297 -5.43 -0.07 2.45
CA ALA A 297 -4.86 1.27 2.28
C ALA A 297 -5.35 2.21 3.39
N PHE A 298 -4.44 2.97 3.97
CA PHE A 298 -4.76 4.03 4.93
C PHE A 298 -5.29 5.28 4.23
N SER A 299 -6.14 6.04 4.93
CA SER A 299 -6.35 7.45 4.65
C SER A 299 -5.08 8.24 4.97
N GLY A 300 -4.88 9.35 4.28
CA GLY A 300 -3.69 10.14 4.45
C GLY A 300 -3.55 10.72 5.87
N ASP A 301 -4.66 10.92 6.62
CA ASP A 301 -4.65 11.29 8.04
C ASP A 301 -4.45 10.09 8.98
N SER A 302 -4.31 8.88 8.43
CA SER A 302 -4.17 7.63 9.19
C SER A 302 -5.33 7.30 10.15
N GLN A 303 -6.45 8.04 10.07
CA GLN A 303 -7.62 7.81 10.95
C GLN A 303 -8.50 6.68 10.45
N TYR A 304 -8.44 6.40 9.15
CA TYR A 304 -9.22 5.35 8.50
C TYR A 304 -8.33 4.40 7.72
N ILE A 305 -8.81 3.19 7.56
CA ILE A 305 -8.21 2.19 6.68
C ILE A 305 -9.29 1.48 5.88
N ILE A 306 -9.02 1.23 4.61
CA ILE A 306 -9.89 0.43 3.75
C ILE A 306 -9.27 -0.95 3.58
N THR A 307 -10.09 -1.99 3.62
CA THR A 307 -9.67 -3.38 3.41
C THR A 307 -10.45 -4.01 2.26
N ALA A 308 -9.81 -4.88 1.50
CA ALA A 308 -10.39 -5.69 0.44
C ALA A 308 -10.47 -7.16 0.88
N SER A 309 -11.61 -7.83 0.70
CA SER A 309 -11.82 -9.17 1.23
C SER A 309 -12.45 -10.14 0.22
N SER A 310 -12.19 -11.45 0.45
CA SER A 310 -12.76 -12.55 -0.33
C SER A 310 -14.26 -12.73 -0.17
N ASP A 311 -14.91 -11.97 0.70
CA ASP A 311 -16.37 -11.93 0.81
C ASP A 311 -17.03 -11.00 -0.22
N ASN A 312 -16.28 -10.58 -1.24
CA ASN A 312 -16.69 -9.72 -2.34
C ASN A 312 -16.94 -8.25 -1.93
N MET A 313 -16.42 -7.84 -0.79
CA MET A 313 -16.62 -6.50 -0.24
C MET A 313 -15.30 -5.82 0.07
N ALA A 314 -15.32 -4.50 0.03
CA ALA A 314 -14.33 -3.66 0.68
C ALA A 314 -15.00 -2.90 1.84
N ARG A 315 -14.23 -2.56 2.88
CA ARG A 315 -14.75 -1.89 4.09
C ARG A 315 -13.83 -0.76 4.51
N LEU A 316 -14.45 0.36 4.87
CA LEU A 316 -13.79 1.49 5.53
C LEU A 316 -13.94 1.33 7.05
N TRP A 317 -12.84 1.33 7.75
CA TRP A 317 -12.77 1.16 9.20
C TRP A 317 -12.22 2.42 9.86
N SER A 318 -12.68 2.71 11.07
CA SER A 318 -11.97 3.63 11.96
C SER A 318 -10.79 2.88 12.59
N VAL A 319 -9.59 3.43 12.47
CA VAL A 319 -8.36 2.84 13.03
C VAL A 319 -8.39 2.82 14.55
N GLU A 320 -8.97 3.86 15.18
CA GLU A 320 -9.05 3.99 16.63
C GLU A 320 -10.06 3.02 17.25
N SER A 321 -11.31 3.03 16.75
CA SER A 321 -12.40 2.24 17.35
C SER A 321 -12.52 0.81 16.81
N GLY A 322 -11.96 0.54 15.62
CA GLY A 322 -12.12 -0.74 14.93
C GLY A 322 -13.51 -0.95 14.31
N ASP A 323 -14.37 0.09 14.30
CA ASP A 323 -15.71 -0.01 13.74
C ASP A 323 -15.71 0.14 12.23
N VAL A 324 -16.61 -0.59 11.56
CA VAL A 324 -16.91 -0.39 10.14
C VAL A 324 -17.70 0.91 9.98
N LYS A 325 -17.15 1.84 9.22
CA LYS A 325 -17.83 3.12 8.90
C LYS A 325 -18.59 3.03 7.59
N LYS A 326 -18.11 2.23 6.62
CA LYS A 326 -18.74 2.05 5.32
C LYS A 326 -18.42 0.68 4.72
N GLU A 327 -19.36 0.12 4.01
CA GLU A 327 -19.20 -1.06 3.19
C GLU A 327 -19.37 -0.73 1.71
N TYR A 328 -18.52 -1.30 0.87
CA TYR A 328 -18.52 -1.16 -0.58
C TYR A 328 -18.84 -2.52 -1.19
N SER A 329 -20.12 -2.73 -1.48
CA SER A 329 -20.66 -3.98 -1.99
C SER A 329 -21.04 -3.89 -3.47
N GLY A 330 -20.89 -4.98 -4.22
CA GLY A 330 -21.28 -5.03 -5.63
C GLY A 330 -20.41 -5.95 -6.47
N HIS A 331 -19.16 -6.22 -6.07
CA HIS A 331 -18.34 -7.24 -6.72
C HIS A 331 -18.99 -8.61 -6.66
N GLN A 332 -18.86 -9.38 -7.75
CA GLN A 332 -19.45 -10.72 -7.87
C GLN A 332 -18.52 -11.84 -7.39
N LYS A 333 -17.23 -11.51 -7.21
CA LYS A 333 -16.19 -12.41 -6.69
C LYS A 333 -15.27 -11.63 -5.76
N ALA A 334 -14.28 -12.34 -5.18
CA ALA A 334 -13.33 -11.78 -4.23
C ALA A 334 -12.70 -10.46 -4.72
N VAL A 335 -12.69 -9.46 -3.84
CA VAL A 335 -11.93 -8.23 -4.01
C VAL A 335 -10.51 -8.48 -3.50
N VAL A 336 -9.52 -8.37 -4.38
CA VAL A 336 -8.13 -8.75 -4.07
C VAL A 336 -7.15 -7.59 -4.09
N CYS A 337 -7.55 -6.46 -4.64
CA CYS A 337 -6.74 -5.25 -4.63
C CYS A 337 -7.60 -4.01 -4.56
N LEU A 338 -7.03 -2.95 -4.03
CA LEU A 338 -7.63 -1.64 -3.95
C LEU A 338 -6.58 -0.55 -4.15
N ALA A 339 -7.03 0.61 -4.60
CA ALA A 339 -6.23 1.82 -4.66
C ALA A 339 -7.03 2.96 -4.05
N PHE A 340 -6.41 3.69 -3.14
CA PHE A 340 -7.05 4.77 -2.41
C PHE A 340 -6.12 5.97 -2.33
N ARG A 341 -6.62 7.13 -2.73
CA ARG A 341 -5.95 8.41 -2.55
C ARG A 341 -6.96 9.47 -2.17
N ASP A 342 -6.76 10.08 -1.03
CA ASP A 342 -7.43 11.28 -0.58
C ASP A 342 -6.51 12.49 -0.74
N GLU A 343 -7.09 13.69 -0.88
CA GLU A 343 -6.31 14.91 -0.84
C GLU A 343 -6.15 15.35 0.60
N PHE A 344 -4.89 15.46 1.05
CA PHE A 344 -4.56 16.34 2.15
C PHE A 344 -4.35 17.74 1.57
N VAL A 345 -5.20 18.66 1.93
CA VAL A 345 -4.87 20.08 1.85
C VAL A 345 -3.90 20.33 2.99
N GLN A 346 -2.62 20.49 2.65
CA GLN A 346 -1.61 21.00 3.57
C GLN A 346 -1.90 22.46 3.94
#